data_94b996d7443d3b9c9c397852f9b66ee7
#
_entry.id   94b996d7443d3b9c9c397852f9b66ee7
#
_cell.length_a   1.000
_cell.length_b   1.000
_cell.length_c   1.000
_cell.angle_alpha   90.00
_cell.angle_beta   90.00
_cell.angle_gamma   90.00
#
_symmetry.space_group_name_H-M   'P 1'
#
loop_
_entity.id
_entity.type
_entity.pdbx_description
1 polymer ?
#
loop_
_entity_poly.entity_id
_entity_poly.type
_entity_poly.pdbx_seq_one_letter_code
_entity_poly.pdbx_strand_id
1 'polypeptide(L)'
;MSRSWEVEIDLVMKKTYHLCLSSDEVMFRDEEDYNRGFNAFALALYKTDSVGLVESIMSTHAHMLVQTHNPNAFMGAFRMPYTKYFNRKYSRSGPLGEQEHFTMEVKGLHHHLAAMSYILRNGLHHGVAPIPFAYPHCSVNAIFQREMGKRSEQNLLPAKSFYRFIGRNADVPDNYKMSASGLFLRESVLDIPQVENMFVTPRNFDYYMNRRTSEDWIQEQERDRN
;
A
#
# COMPACT_ATOMS: atom_id res chain seq x y z
N MET A 1 -4.02 24.64 -32.68
CA MET A 1 -4.44 25.12 -31.35
C MET A 1 -4.95 24.02 -30.38
N SER A 2 -4.66 22.73 -30.60
CA SER A 2 -5.22 21.63 -29.79
C SER A 2 -4.30 21.07 -28.69
N ARG A 3 -3.07 21.55 -28.56
CA ARG A 3 -2.10 21.01 -27.59
C ARG A 3 -2.08 21.68 -26.20
N SER A 4 -2.63 22.88 -26.05
CA SER A 4 -2.52 23.60 -24.77
C SER A 4 -3.49 23.09 -23.68
N TRP A 5 -4.70 22.66 -24.05
CA TRP A 5 -5.68 22.15 -23.10
C TRP A 5 -5.39 20.70 -22.66
N GLU A 6 -4.79 19.86 -23.53
CA GLU A 6 -4.35 18.50 -23.14
C GLU A 6 -3.23 18.56 -22.10
N VAL A 7 -2.31 19.52 -22.21
CA VAL A 7 -1.24 19.74 -21.22
C VAL A 7 -1.79 20.30 -19.90
N GLU A 8 -2.80 21.15 -19.98
CA GLU A 8 -3.45 21.72 -18.79
C GLU A 8 -4.32 20.69 -18.03
N ILE A 9 -5.02 19.80 -18.75
CA ILE A 9 -5.76 18.69 -18.16
C ILE A 9 -4.80 17.66 -17.54
N ASP A 10 -3.68 17.36 -18.15
CA ASP A 10 -2.67 16.45 -17.63
C ASP A 10 -2.01 16.98 -16.33
N LEU A 11 -1.98 18.31 -16.13
CA LEU A 11 -1.52 18.95 -14.90
C LEU A 11 -2.57 18.93 -13.76
N VAL A 12 -3.85 18.76 -14.09
CA VAL A 12 -4.97 18.80 -13.14
C VAL A 12 -5.39 17.39 -12.68
N MET A 13 -5.13 16.35 -13.49
CA MET A 13 -5.53 14.98 -13.19
C MET A 13 -4.42 14.22 -12.46
N LYS A 14 -4.78 13.57 -11.34
CA LYS A 14 -3.89 12.61 -10.67
C LYS A 14 -3.63 11.44 -11.60
N LYS A 15 -2.35 11.05 -11.76
CA LYS A 15 -1.95 9.85 -12.49
C LYS A 15 -1.73 8.70 -11.52
N THR A 16 -1.95 7.48 -11.98
CA THR A 16 -1.70 6.28 -11.16
C THR A 16 -0.25 5.84 -11.28
N TYR A 17 0.39 5.64 -10.15
CA TYR A 17 1.76 5.13 -10.08
C TYR A 17 1.87 3.90 -9.21
N HIS A 18 2.60 2.90 -9.70
CA HIS A 18 3.16 1.84 -8.87
C HIS A 18 4.49 2.36 -8.29
N LEU A 19 4.53 2.44 -6.98
CA LEU A 19 5.69 2.91 -6.21
C LEU A 19 6.21 1.76 -5.34
N CYS A 20 7.54 1.65 -5.21
CA CYS A 20 8.15 0.74 -4.26
C CYS A 20 9.32 1.41 -3.55
N LEU A 21 9.30 1.39 -2.23
CA LEU A 21 10.45 1.69 -1.39
C LEU A 21 11.09 0.37 -0.98
N SER A 22 12.33 0.13 -1.38
CA SER A 22 13.12 -1.08 -1.06
C SER A 22 14.32 -0.76 -0.19
N SER A 23 14.91 -1.78 0.41
CA SER A 23 16.10 -1.69 1.24
C SER A 23 16.79 -3.04 1.32
N ASP A 24 18.13 -3.04 1.39
CA ASP A 24 18.93 -4.21 1.73
C ASP A 24 18.80 -4.59 3.21
N GLU A 25 18.37 -3.66 4.06
CA GLU A 25 18.10 -3.93 5.47
C GLU A 25 16.61 -4.19 5.72
N VAL A 26 16.30 -4.93 6.80
CA VAL A 26 14.92 -5.15 7.26
C VAL A 26 14.38 -3.84 7.83
N MET A 27 13.39 -3.27 7.11
CA MET A 27 12.71 -2.03 7.47
C MET A 27 11.50 -2.25 8.40
N PHE A 28 10.86 -3.40 8.31
CA PHE A 28 9.67 -3.73 9.10
C PHE A 28 9.97 -5.02 9.86
N ARG A 29 10.27 -4.90 11.17
CA ARG A 29 10.82 -5.98 12.00
C ARG A 29 9.77 -6.64 12.90
N ASP A 30 8.76 -5.89 13.28
CA ASP A 30 7.68 -6.35 14.14
C ASP A 30 6.34 -5.68 13.77
N GLU A 31 5.26 -6.13 14.41
CA GLU A 31 3.90 -5.66 14.15
C GLU A 31 3.73 -4.15 14.31
N GLU A 32 4.45 -3.53 15.27
CA GLU A 32 4.42 -2.09 15.43
C GLU A 32 5.02 -1.37 14.22
N ASP A 33 6.09 -1.90 13.64
CA ASP A 33 6.72 -1.32 12.44
C ASP A 33 5.78 -1.37 11.24
N TYR A 34 5.10 -2.51 11.03
CA TYR A 34 4.10 -2.63 9.97
C TYR A 34 2.94 -1.65 10.17
N ASN A 35 2.42 -1.55 11.39
CA ASN A 35 1.35 -0.60 11.70
C ASN A 35 1.79 0.85 11.49
N ARG A 36 3.01 1.20 11.92
CA ARG A 36 3.59 2.54 11.69
C ARG A 36 3.84 2.81 10.21
N GLY A 37 4.27 1.81 9.46
CA GLY A 37 4.47 1.90 8.02
C GLY A 37 3.16 2.22 7.30
N PHE A 38 2.10 1.43 7.56
CA PHE A 38 0.80 1.71 6.96
C PHE A 38 0.21 3.05 7.40
N ASN A 39 0.34 3.40 8.67
CA ASN A 39 -0.12 4.70 9.16
C ASN A 39 0.63 5.87 8.50
N ALA A 40 1.94 5.73 8.27
CA ALA A 40 2.72 6.73 7.54
C ALA A 40 2.27 6.85 6.07
N PHE A 41 1.94 5.73 5.43
CA PHE A 41 1.34 5.70 4.10
C PHE A 41 -0.01 6.43 4.07
N ALA A 42 -0.91 6.12 5.01
CA ALA A 42 -2.23 6.75 5.12
C ALA A 42 -2.13 8.28 5.30
N LEU A 43 -1.22 8.74 6.16
CA LEU A 43 -0.97 10.16 6.37
C LEU A 43 -0.32 10.84 5.16
N ALA A 44 0.53 10.11 4.42
CA ALA A 44 1.13 10.63 3.19
C ALA A 44 0.07 10.84 2.10
N LEU A 45 -0.90 9.94 1.96
CA LEU A 45 -2.03 10.11 1.04
C LEU A 45 -2.77 11.43 1.32
N TYR A 46 -3.15 11.65 2.57
CA TYR A 46 -3.86 12.86 2.96
C TYR A 46 -3.02 14.12 2.73
N LYS A 47 -1.77 14.11 3.21
CA LYS A 47 -0.87 15.27 3.13
C LYS A 47 -0.56 15.71 1.70
N THR A 48 -0.57 14.79 0.75
CA THR A 48 -0.23 15.07 -0.65
C THR A 48 -1.44 15.06 -1.58
N ASP A 49 -2.63 15.10 -1.01
CA ASP A 49 -3.89 15.00 -1.77
C ASP A 49 -3.85 13.82 -2.77
N SER A 50 -3.44 12.64 -2.29
CA SER A 50 -3.30 11.44 -3.10
C SER A 50 -4.38 10.42 -2.73
N VAL A 51 -4.68 9.49 -3.65
CA VAL A 51 -5.63 8.39 -3.44
C VAL A 51 -4.87 7.08 -3.42
N GLY A 52 -5.00 6.32 -2.34
CA GLY A 52 -4.44 4.96 -2.25
C GLY A 52 -5.39 3.94 -2.85
N LEU A 53 -4.90 3.08 -3.72
CA LEU A 53 -5.67 1.98 -4.30
C LEU A 53 -5.38 0.66 -3.58
N VAL A 54 -4.14 0.19 -3.64
CA VAL A 54 -3.69 -1.02 -2.93
C VAL A 54 -2.28 -0.85 -2.39
N GLU A 55 -1.92 -1.62 -1.36
CA GLU A 55 -0.58 -1.67 -0.80
C GLU A 55 -0.22 -3.08 -0.31
N SER A 56 1.08 -3.34 -0.21
CA SER A 56 1.66 -4.51 0.46
C SER A 56 3.01 -4.13 1.06
N ILE A 57 3.15 -4.33 2.37
CA ILE A 57 4.36 -4.02 3.13
C ILE A 57 5.05 -5.32 3.49
N MET A 58 6.25 -5.53 2.93
CA MET A 58 7.13 -6.66 3.23
C MET A 58 8.23 -6.22 4.20
N SER A 59 8.99 -7.15 4.75
CA SER A 59 10.05 -6.83 5.72
C SER A 59 11.13 -5.87 5.18
N THR A 60 11.43 -5.92 3.89
CA THR A 60 12.48 -5.13 3.24
C THR A 60 11.98 -4.14 2.22
N HIS A 61 10.69 -4.15 1.88
CA HIS A 61 10.13 -3.26 0.87
C HIS A 61 8.63 -3.02 1.06
N ALA A 62 8.14 -1.92 0.50
CA ALA A 62 6.72 -1.58 0.51
C ALA A 62 6.27 -1.20 -0.91
N HIS A 63 5.34 -1.95 -1.46
CA HIS A 63 4.67 -1.66 -2.73
C HIS A 63 3.37 -0.91 -2.51
N MET A 64 3.13 0.11 -3.31
CA MET A 64 1.94 0.96 -3.22
C MET A 64 1.44 1.32 -4.63
N LEU A 65 0.14 1.23 -4.87
CA LEU A 65 -0.50 1.78 -6.06
C LEU A 65 -1.28 3.02 -5.65
N VAL A 66 -0.87 4.18 -6.18
CA VAL A 66 -1.34 5.48 -5.71
C VAL A 66 -1.67 6.39 -6.89
N GLN A 67 -2.79 7.10 -6.80
CA GLN A 67 -3.10 8.21 -7.71
C GLN A 67 -2.62 9.52 -7.07
N THR A 68 -1.69 10.18 -7.72
CA THR A 68 -1.05 11.40 -7.21
C THR A 68 -0.63 12.34 -8.34
N HIS A 69 -0.53 13.63 -8.01
CA HIS A 69 0.08 14.63 -8.91
C HIS A 69 1.61 14.56 -8.88
N ASN A 70 2.19 14.13 -7.75
CA ASN A 70 3.64 14.12 -7.57
C ASN A 70 4.10 12.90 -6.76
N PRO A 71 4.57 11.83 -7.42
CA PRO A 71 5.00 10.60 -6.76
C PRO A 71 6.19 10.83 -5.81
N ASN A 72 7.11 11.75 -6.13
CA ASN A 72 8.25 12.06 -5.27
C ASN A 72 7.82 12.78 -3.99
N ALA A 73 6.87 13.70 -4.06
CA ALA A 73 6.32 14.36 -2.89
C ALA A 73 5.58 13.36 -1.98
N PHE A 74 4.80 12.45 -2.57
CA PHE A 74 4.14 11.37 -1.85
C PHE A 74 5.16 10.46 -1.14
N MET A 75 6.18 9.96 -1.85
CA MET A 75 7.21 9.11 -1.27
C MET A 75 8.00 9.81 -0.17
N GLY A 76 8.29 11.10 -0.32
CA GLY A 76 8.91 11.91 0.75
C GLY A 76 8.02 12.01 1.99
N ALA A 77 6.71 12.23 1.80
CA ALA A 77 5.73 12.30 2.88
C ALA A 77 5.53 10.96 3.60
N PHE A 78 5.67 9.84 2.91
CA PHE A 78 5.65 8.48 3.46
C PHE A 78 6.95 8.15 4.21
N ARG A 79 8.08 8.27 3.51
CA ARG A 79 9.38 7.80 3.98
C ARG A 79 9.90 8.56 5.20
N MET A 80 9.78 9.90 5.19
CA MET A 80 10.41 10.74 6.22
C MET A 80 9.87 10.49 7.64
N PRO A 81 8.55 10.43 7.90
CA PRO A 81 8.03 10.13 9.23
C PRO A 81 8.39 8.72 9.68
N TYR A 82 8.32 7.74 8.77
CA TYR A 82 8.66 6.36 9.06
C TYR A 82 10.14 6.20 9.42
N THR A 83 11.05 6.81 8.65
CA THR A 83 12.50 6.83 8.95
C THR A 83 12.78 7.43 10.34
N LYS A 84 12.13 8.53 10.70
CA LYS A 84 12.28 9.16 12.03
C LYS A 84 11.82 8.23 13.16
N TYR A 85 10.70 7.55 12.97
CA TYR A 85 10.21 6.54 13.92
C TYR A 85 11.21 5.39 14.05
N PHE A 86 11.59 4.77 12.93
CA PHE A 86 12.50 3.61 12.88
C PHE A 86 13.85 3.93 13.50
N ASN A 87 14.48 5.05 13.13
CA ASN A 87 15.76 5.48 13.67
C ASN A 87 15.70 5.68 15.19
N ARG A 88 14.61 6.27 15.70
CA ARG A 88 14.42 6.44 17.15
C ARG A 88 14.24 5.11 17.87
N LYS A 89 13.40 4.21 17.32
CA LYS A 89 13.12 2.89 17.93
C LYS A 89 14.37 2.02 18.01
N TYR A 90 15.17 2.03 16.96
CA TYR A 90 16.33 1.14 16.82
C TYR A 90 17.69 1.82 17.06
N SER A 91 17.68 3.04 17.65
CA SER A 91 18.90 3.83 17.92
C SER A 91 19.83 3.95 16.70
N ARG A 92 19.21 4.18 15.53
CA ARG A 92 19.84 4.28 14.23
C ARG A 92 19.82 5.73 13.73
N SER A 93 20.69 6.06 12.78
CA SER A 93 20.74 7.35 12.10
C SER A 93 20.81 7.20 10.59
N GLY A 94 20.52 8.27 9.86
CA GLY A 94 20.58 8.29 8.40
C GLY A 94 19.27 7.88 7.71
N PRO A 95 19.27 7.84 6.39
CA PRO A 95 18.10 7.47 5.58
C PRO A 95 17.77 5.99 5.77
N LEU A 96 16.50 5.64 5.62
CA LEU A 96 15.99 4.29 5.61
C LEU A 96 15.53 3.94 4.19
N GLY A 97 15.95 2.77 3.69
CA GLY A 97 15.70 2.31 2.33
C GLY A 97 16.59 3.00 1.30
N GLU A 98 16.51 2.53 0.07
CA GLU A 98 17.27 3.04 -1.07
C GLU A 98 16.99 4.51 -1.32
N GLN A 99 17.99 5.23 -1.81
CA GLN A 99 17.88 6.66 -2.11
C GLN A 99 16.83 6.91 -3.19
N GLU A 100 16.88 6.14 -4.27
CA GLU A 100 15.90 6.15 -5.34
C GLU A 100 14.85 5.07 -5.08
N HIS A 101 13.59 5.44 -5.21
CA HIS A 101 12.48 4.52 -5.14
C HIS A 101 11.97 4.16 -6.54
N PHE A 102 11.50 2.93 -6.71
CA PHE A 102 10.87 2.54 -7.97
C PHE A 102 9.59 3.34 -8.21
N THR A 103 9.43 3.83 -9.43
CA THR A 103 8.26 4.60 -9.88
C THR A 103 7.89 4.20 -11.30
N MET A 104 6.66 3.73 -11.51
CA MET A 104 6.13 3.36 -12.81
C MET A 104 4.71 3.90 -12.97
N GLU A 105 4.46 4.70 -14.01
CA GLU A 105 3.11 5.17 -14.35
C GLU A 105 2.27 4.00 -14.88
N VAL A 106 1.06 3.81 -14.33
CA VAL A 106 0.13 2.73 -14.68
C VAL A 106 -1.02 3.30 -15.51
N LYS A 107 -1.24 2.76 -16.72
CA LYS A 107 -2.22 3.25 -17.69
C LYS A 107 -3.16 2.16 -18.17
N GLY A 108 -4.44 2.48 -18.27
CA GLY A 108 -5.46 1.57 -18.79
C GLY A 108 -5.79 0.41 -17.83
N LEU A 109 -6.96 -0.18 -18.00
CA LEU A 109 -7.51 -1.17 -17.07
C LEU A 109 -6.61 -2.41 -16.94
N HIS A 110 -6.10 -2.93 -18.04
CA HIS A 110 -5.26 -4.14 -18.02
C HIS A 110 -3.98 -3.94 -17.18
N HIS A 111 -3.32 -2.80 -17.32
CA HIS A 111 -2.12 -2.48 -16.54
C HIS A 111 -2.45 -2.24 -15.05
N HIS A 112 -3.61 -1.63 -14.74
CA HIS A 112 -4.08 -1.51 -13.34
C HIS A 112 -4.32 -2.89 -12.72
N LEU A 113 -5.03 -3.79 -13.40
CA LEU A 113 -5.29 -5.15 -12.91
C LEU A 113 -3.99 -5.94 -12.71
N ALA A 114 -3.01 -5.80 -13.62
CA ALA A 114 -1.70 -6.44 -13.49
C ALA A 114 -0.93 -5.90 -12.27
N ALA A 115 -0.82 -4.57 -12.13
CA ALA A 115 -0.11 -3.93 -11.02
C ALA A 115 -0.77 -4.25 -9.66
N MET A 116 -2.10 -4.17 -9.56
CA MET A 116 -2.83 -4.53 -8.35
C MET A 116 -2.61 -6.00 -7.99
N SER A 117 -2.72 -6.92 -8.96
CA SER A 117 -2.51 -8.34 -8.72
C SER A 117 -1.10 -8.64 -8.24
N TYR A 118 -0.09 -8.02 -8.84
CA TYR A 118 1.30 -8.15 -8.40
C TYR A 118 1.48 -7.70 -6.95
N ILE A 119 1.01 -6.49 -6.61
CA ILE A 119 1.14 -5.92 -5.27
C ILE A 119 0.41 -6.78 -4.23
N LEU A 120 -0.85 -7.17 -4.51
CA LEU A 120 -1.67 -7.93 -3.58
C LEU A 120 -1.18 -9.37 -3.36
N ARG A 121 -0.43 -9.93 -4.32
CA ARG A 121 0.16 -11.27 -4.24
C ARG A 121 1.60 -11.28 -3.73
N ASN A 122 2.13 -10.14 -3.30
CA ASN A 122 3.53 -10.00 -2.93
C ASN A 122 3.95 -10.98 -1.81
N GLY A 123 3.11 -11.19 -0.80
CA GLY A 123 3.36 -12.19 0.24
C GLY A 123 3.47 -13.63 -0.27
N LEU A 124 2.69 -14.00 -1.29
CA LEU A 124 2.79 -15.28 -1.97
C LEU A 124 4.08 -15.35 -2.83
N HIS A 125 4.38 -14.32 -3.62
CA HIS A 125 5.58 -14.27 -4.46
C HIS A 125 6.87 -14.45 -3.65
N HIS A 126 6.95 -13.87 -2.46
CA HIS A 126 8.09 -14.02 -1.57
C HIS A 126 8.03 -15.27 -0.66
N GLY A 127 7.00 -16.11 -0.82
CA GLY A 127 6.85 -17.35 -0.07
C GLY A 127 6.62 -17.19 1.43
N VAL A 128 6.24 -15.99 1.88
CA VAL A 128 5.94 -15.70 3.29
C VAL A 128 4.49 -16.01 3.67
N ALA A 129 3.64 -16.24 2.67
CA ALA A 129 2.26 -16.68 2.87
C ALA A 129 1.88 -17.72 1.80
N PRO A 130 1.10 -18.78 2.15
CA PRO A 130 0.72 -19.83 1.22
C PRO A 130 -0.31 -19.37 0.17
N ILE A 131 -1.07 -18.34 0.47
CA ILE A 131 -2.05 -17.69 -0.40
C ILE A 131 -2.04 -16.17 -0.13
N PRO A 132 -2.43 -15.32 -1.09
CA PRO A 132 -2.42 -13.86 -0.90
C PRO A 132 -3.22 -13.43 0.33
N PHE A 133 -4.38 -14.02 0.56
CA PHE A 133 -5.27 -13.69 1.68
C PHE A 133 -4.72 -14.03 3.07
N ALA A 134 -3.68 -14.83 3.18
CA ALA A 134 -3.03 -15.16 4.45
C ALA A 134 -1.97 -14.14 4.88
N TYR A 135 -1.60 -13.20 3.99
CA TYR A 135 -0.63 -12.17 4.32
C TYR A 135 -1.29 -10.96 4.99
N PRO A 136 -1.00 -10.66 6.28
CA PRO A 136 -1.75 -9.64 7.03
C PRO A 136 -1.37 -8.20 6.67
N HIS A 137 -0.15 -7.96 6.17
CA HIS A 137 0.38 -6.62 5.89
C HIS A 137 0.14 -6.19 4.44
N CYS A 138 -1.05 -6.48 3.93
CA CYS A 138 -1.49 -6.22 2.58
C CYS A 138 -2.98 -5.84 2.56
N SER A 139 -3.38 -5.04 1.60
CA SER A 139 -4.78 -4.60 1.45
C SER A 139 -5.73 -5.65 0.83
N VAL A 140 -5.23 -6.82 0.45
CA VAL A 140 -6.03 -7.88 -0.19
C VAL A 140 -7.32 -8.24 0.57
N ASN A 141 -7.28 -8.20 1.89
CA ASN A 141 -8.41 -8.55 2.75
C ASN A 141 -9.45 -7.42 2.94
N ALA A 142 -9.16 -6.21 2.45
CA ALA A 142 -10.09 -5.08 2.48
C ALA A 142 -10.98 -5.01 1.22
N ILE A 143 -10.60 -5.71 0.14
CA ILE A 143 -11.28 -5.72 -1.15
C ILE A 143 -12.36 -6.81 -1.12
N PHE A 144 -13.59 -6.48 -1.58
CA PHE A 144 -14.75 -7.37 -1.52
C PHE A 144 -14.95 -8.01 -0.14
N GLN A 145 -14.60 -7.28 0.91
CA GLN A 145 -14.55 -7.78 2.29
C GLN A 145 -15.89 -8.41 2.70
N ARG A 146 -16.99 -7.75 2.38
CA ARG A 146 -18.33 -8.18 2.73
C ARG A 146 -18.76 -9.44 1.98
N GLU A 147 -18.54 -9.45 0.67
CA GLU A 147 -18.91 -10.53 -0.25
C GLU A 147 -18.07 -11.79 0.01
N MET A 148 -16.84 -11.63 0.43
CA MET A 148 -15.94 -12.72 0.82
C MET A 148 -16.12 -13.17 2.28
N GLY A 149 -17.18 -12.70 2.97
CA GLY A 149 -17.51 -13.11 4.33
C GLY A 149 -16.54 -12.63 5.40
N LYS A 150 -15.70 -11.64 5.11
CA LYS A 150 -14.78 -11.06 6.08
C LYS A 150 -15.48 -9.96 6.87
N ARG A 151 -15.06 -9.78 8.11
CA ARG A 151 -15.63 -8.77 9.00
C ARG A 151 -14.63 -7.63 9.19
N SER A 152 -15.13 -6.39 9.12
CA SER A 152 -14.36 -5.22 9.52
C SER A 152 -14.10 -5.22 11.03
N GLU A 153 -12.97 -4.64 11.44
CA GLU A 153 -12.61 -4.45 12.84
C GLU A 153 -13.67 -3.60 13.55
N GLN A 154 -14.15 -4.08 14.69
CA GLN A 154 -15.20 -3.40 15.46
C GLN A 154 -14.65 -2.65 16.69
N ASN A 155 -13.50 -3.05 17.21
CA ASN A 155 -12.84 -2.37 18.33
C ASN A 155 -12.06 -1.16 17.84
N LEU A 156 -12.75 -0.04 17.66
CA LEU A 156 -12.17 1.17 17.14
C LEU A 156 -11.74 2.13 18.26
N LEU A 157 -10.58 2.73 18.07
CA LEU A 157 -10.12 3.82 18.93
C LEU A 157 -10.89 5.11 18.62
N PRO A 158 -11.21 5.91 19.65
CA PRO A 158 -11.70 7.27 19.42
C PRO A 158 -10.60 8.14 18.80
N ALA A 159 -10.94 9.03 17.88
CA ALA A 159 -9.98 9.86 17.13
C ALA A 159 -9.00 10.62 18.05
N LYS A 160 -9.47 11.08 19.21
CA LYS A 160 -8.62 11.72 20.24
C LYS A 160 -7.47 10.86 20.77
N SER A 161 -7.48 9.54 20.48
CA SER A 161 -6.42 8.61 20.92
C SER A 161 -5.40 8.31 19.83
N PHE A 162 -5.62 8.71 18.59
CA PHE A 162 -4.75 8.39 17.43
C PHE A 162 -3.32 8.93 17.62
N TYR A 163 -3.17 10.09 18.30
CA TYR A 163 -1.86 10.71 18.53
C TYR A 163 -0.81 9.78 19.18
N ARG A 164 -1.26 8.75 19.90
CA ARG A 164 -0.37 7.77 20.55
C ARG A 164 0.40 6.95 19.51
N PHE A 165 -0.21 6.76 18.35
CA PHE A 165 0.31 5.91 17.26
C PHE A 165 0.89 6.71 16.10
N ILE A 166 0.45 7.94 15.85
CA ILE A 166 0.84 8.72 14.68
C ILE A 166 1.54 10.04 15.02
N GLY A 167 1.60 10.40 16.32
CA GLY A 167 2.18 11.66 16.78
C GLY A 167 1.14 12.77 16.97
N ARG A 168 1.45 13.70 17.89
CA ARG A 168 0.50 14.74 18.36
C ARG A 168 0.07 15.75 17.29
N ASN A 169 0.93 15.99 16.31
CA ASN A 169 0.73 17.03 15.29
C ASN A 169 0.32 16.44 13.93
N ALA A 170 -0.10 15.17 13.90
CA ALA A 170 -0.60 14.58 12.67
C ALA A 170 -2.03 15.07 12.39
N ASP A 171 -2.23 15.65 11.25
CA ASP A 171 -3.55 15.96 10.72
C ASP A 171 -4.13 14.71 10.06
N VAL A 172 -5.38 14.37 10.41
CA VAL A 172 -6.03 13.12 10.04
C VAL A 172 -7.44 13.40 9.54
N PRO A 173 -7.84 12.85 8.39
CA PRO A 173 -9.22 12.95 7.91
C PRO A 173 -10.23 12.39 8.91
N ASP A 174 -11.40 13.03 9.02
CA ASP A 174 -12.46 12.60 9.93
C ASP A 174 -13.01 11.20 9.64
N ASN A 175 -12.90 10.75 8.38
CA ASN A 175 -13.34 9.44 7.95
C ASN A 175 -12.36 8.31 8.28
N TYR A 176 -11.11 8.60 8.67
CA TYR A 176 -10.14 7.56 9.01
C TYR A 176 -10.52 6.90 10.33
N LYS A 177 -10.48 5.57 10.33
CA LYS A 177 -10.76 4.73 11.50
C LYS A 177 -9.50 3.96 11.89
N MET A 178 -9.31 3.78 13.19
CA MET A 178 -8.13 3.09 13.73
C MET A 178 -8.57 1.97 14.67
N SER A 179 -7.96 0.80 14.50
CA SER A 179 -8.15 -0.35 15.37
C SER A 179 -7.56 -0.14 16.77
N ALA A 180 -7.91 -0.99 17.72
CA ALA A 180 -7.32 -0.98 19.06
C ALA A 180 -5.80 -1.19 19.06
N SER A 181 -5.24 -1.88 18.05
CA SER A 181 -3.80 -2.07 17.86
C SER A 181 -3.07 -0.83 17.33
N GLY A 182 -3.80 0.25 16.98
CA GLY A 182 -3.23 1.48 16.44
C GLY A 182 -2.95 1.46 14.95
N LEU A 183 -3.55 0.52 14.21
CA LEU A 183 -3.52 0.45 12.76
C LEU A 183 -4.73 1.18 12.18
N PHE A 184 -4.54 2.08 11.22
CA PHE A 184 -5.65 2.59 10.43
C PHE A 184 -6.32 1.47 9.63
N LEU A 185 -7.64 1.50 9.55
CA LEU A 185 -8.39 0.52 8.76
C LEU A 185 -8.24 0.82 7.27
N ARG A 186 -7.81 -0.17 6.51
CA ARG A 186 -7.60 -0.06 5.06
C ARG A 186 -8.83 0.43 4.32
N GLU A 187 -10.01 -0.07 4.70
CA GLU A 187 -11.29 0.34 4.14
C GLU A 187 -11.68 1.80 4.44
N SER A 188 -11.01 2.47 5.39
CA SER A 188 -11.23 3.90 5.65
C SER A 188 -10.17 4.80 4.99
N VAL A 189 -9.09 4.22 4.49
CA VAL A 189 -7.92 4.91 3.92
C VAL A 189 -7.87 4.78 2.39
N LEU A 190 -8.15 3.57 1.88
CA LEU A 190 -8.03 3.23 0.46
C LEU A 190 -9.36 3.46 -0.27
N ASP A 191 -9.29 3.78 -1.55
CA ASP A 191 -10.47 3.82 -2.42
C ASP A 191 -10.86 2.39 -2.87
N ILE A 192 -11.36 1.61 -1.90
CA ILE A 192 -11.82 0.24 -2.13
C ILE A 192 -12.88 0.15 -3.22
N PRO A 193 -13.90 1.04 -3.26
CA PRO A 193 -14.89 1.03 -4.34
C PRO A 193 -14.28 1.15 -5.73
N GLN A 194 -13.27 2.00 -5.92
CA GLN A 194 -12.58 2.13 -7.21
C GLN A 194 -11.85 0.83 -7.60
N VAL A 195 -11.20 0.17 -6.64
CA VAL A 195 -10.51 -1.11 -6.86
C VAL A 195 -11.52 -2.22 -7.20
N GLU A 196 -12.60 -2.33 -6.45
CA GLU A 196 -13.68 -3.31 -6.69
C GLU A 196 -14.32 -3.12 -8.08
N ASN A 197 -14.57 -1.87 -8.49
CA ASN A 197 -15.09 -1.56 -9.82
C ASN A 197 -14.15 -2.02 -10.95
N MET A 198 -12.83 -2.01 -10.75
CA MET A 198 -11.86 -2.50 -11.75
C MET A 198 -11.89 -4.02 -11.86
N PHE A 199 -12.06 -4.75 -10.76
CA PHE A 199 -12.21 -6.20 -10.77
C PHE A 199 -13.64 -6.65 -11.13
N VAL A 200 -14.63 -5.79 -11.01
CA VAL A 200 -16.06 -5.96 -11.35
C VAL A 200 -16.79 -6.92 -10.41
N THR A 201 -16.21 -8.10 -10.09
CA THR A 201 -16.85 -9.10 -9.22
C THR A 201 -15.86 -9.73 -8.26
N PRO A 202 -16.31 -10.21 -7.08
CA PRO A 202 -15.49 -10.99 -6.14
C PRO A 202 -14.88 -12.25 -6.79
N ARG A 203 -15.61 -12.91 -7.70
CA ARG A 203 -15.12 -14.09 -8.41
C ARG A 203 -13.95 -13.77 -9.34
N ASN A 204 -14.02 -12.63 -10.03
CA ASN A 204 -12.92 -12.18 -10.90
C ASN A 204 -11.72 -11.77 -10.05
N PHE A 205 -11.93 -11.08 -8.94
CA PHE A 205 -10.87 -10.76 -7.98
C PHE A 205 -10.18 -12.04 -7.46
N ASP A 206 -10.96 -13.02 -7.00
CA ASP A 206 -10.44 -14.30 -6.53
C ASP A 206 -9.63 -15.03 -7.61
N TYR A 207 -10.10 -15.01 -8.87
CA TYR A 207 -9.35 -15.55 -10.00
C TYR A 207 -7.98 -14.87 -10.16
N TYR A 208 -7.91 -13.54 -10.08
CA TYR A 208 -6.63 -12.82 -10.18
C TYR A 208 -5.69 -13.11 -9.01
N MET A 209 -6.23 -13.35 -7.81
CA MET A 209 -5.42 -13.69 -6.63
C MET A 209 -4.86 -15.10 -6.68
N ASN A 210 -5.58 -16.05 -7.27
CA ASN A 210 -5.23 -17.47 -7.23
C ASN A 210 -4.67 -18.02 -8.56
N ARG A 211 -4.74 -17.26 -9.68
CA ARG A 211 -4.20 -17.73 -10.96
C ARG A 211 -2.68 -17.87 -10.89
N ARG A 212 -2.15 -18.93 -11.49
CA ARG A 212 -0.71 -19.07 -11.71
C ARG A 212 -0.26 -18.10 -12.82
N THR A 213 0.83 -17.39 -12.57
CA THR A 213 1.50 -16.54 -13.56
C THR A 213 2.79 -17.21 -14.03
N SER A 214 3.37 -16.74 -15.15
CA SER A 214 4.69 -17.22 -15.61
C SER A 214 5.78 -16.99 -14.58
N GLU A 215 5.68 -15.92 -13.80
CA GLU A 215 6.62 -15.60 -12.71
C GLU A 215 6.53 -16.62 -11.56
N ASP A 216 5.33 -17.07 -11.20
CA ASP A 216 5.14 -18.11 -10.18
C ASP A 216 5.83 -19.42 -10.58
N TRP A 217 5.77 -19.80 -11.88
CA TRP A 217 6.44 -20.98 -12.40
C TRP A 217 7.96 -20.87 -12.35
N ILE A 218 8.52 -19.71 -12.65
CA ILE A 218 9.97 -19.48 -12.61
C ILE A 218 10.47 -19.59 -11.19
N GLN A 219 9.78 -18.97 -10.23
CA GLN A 219 10.16 -19.02 -8.81
C GLN A 219 10.03 -20.43 -8.21
N GLU A 220 9.00 -21.20 -8.59
CA GLU A 220 8.85 -22.60 -8.15
C GLU A 220 10.02 -23.45 -8.65
N GLN A 221 10.43 -23.29 -9.91
CA GLN A 221 11.60 -24.00 -10.46
C GLN A 221 12.94 -23.60 -9.82
N GLU A 222 13.08 -22.34 -9.39
CA GLU A 222 14.28 -21.89 -8.68
C GLU A 222 14.36 -22.44 -7.27
N ARG A 223 13.22 -22.57 -6.57
CA ARG A 223 13.15 -23.19 -5.23
C ARG A 223 13.46 -24.68 -5.26
N ASP A 224 13.00 -25.40 -6.29
CA ASP A 224 13.26 -26.85 -6.45
C ASP A 224 14.70 -27.18 -6.84
N ARG A 225 15.50 -26.16 -7.20
CA ARG A 225 16.92 -26.30 -7.56
C ARG A 225 17.90 -25.99 -6.39
N ASN A 226 17.38 -25.45 -5.26
CA ASN A 226 18.14 -25.13 -4.06
C ASN A 226 17.79 -26.10 -2.93
#